data_f4c305ced66e4a29a6f86b535df15445
#
_entry.id   f4c305ced66e4a29a6f86b535df15445
#
_cell.length_a   1.000
_cell.length_b   1.000
_cell.length_c   1.000
_cell.angle_alpha   90.00
_cell.angle_beta   90.00
_cell.angle_gamma   90.00
#
_symmetry.space_group_name_H-M   'P 1'
#
loop_
_entity.id
_entity.type
_entity.pdbx_description
1 polymer ?
#
loop_
_entity_poly.entity_id
_entity_poly.type
_entity_poly.pdbx_seq_one_letter_code
_entity_poly.pdbx_strand_id
1 'polypeptide(L)'
;MIIDGECIPFADEEGLLLTIGYLVILAVFLPMALMDLKENAAWQVVGFLVLIVTSLQFVYCFAAEGLHPQYLSLWGTSWDTLFGVVLFNFAVVIAVPAWLYEKEEHVDVPTIINGSSIFSACLYILIGVLGAMTMPNVSDNMLESMMSGAFGNTMQIVASIFAFFIIGLGTPLFSVLSRQNLVGSGLCSHFQGNLLAVYLPFFSAWMLYQGVTQLLSWGGIIFTSLVAFILPLLISIHALDTSDELGYVKVYGSWELPMKSNASQKTGLQILLGLAILSIVAAIVGNIFG
;
A
#
# COMPACT_ATOMS: atom_id res chain seq x y z
N MET A 1 -28.31 13.26 13.14
CA MET A 1 -28.60 12.02 13.86
C MET A 1 -27.35 11.73 14.69
N ILE A 2 -27.48 11.40 15.95
CA ILE A 2 -26.36 11.02 16.82
C ILE A 2 -26.45 9.50 16.96
N ILE A 3 -25.52 8.77 16.36
CA ILE A 3 -25.35 7.33 16.57
C ILE A 3 -24.03 7.17 17.29
N ASP A 4 -24.03 6.52 18.45
CA ASP A 4 -22.84 6.27 19.29
C ASP A 4 -21.99 7.51 19.65
N GLY A 5 -22.61 8.68 19.77
CA GLY A 5 -21.94 9.93 20.12
C GLY A 5 -21.35 10.70 18.95
N GLU A 6 -21.41 10.19 17.74
CA GLU A 6 -20.95 10.87 16.52
C GLU A 6 -22.10 11.61 15.84
N CYS A 7 -21.85 12.85 15.44
CA CYS A 7 -22.78 13.65 14.67
C CYS A 7 -22.59 13.30 13.17
N ILE A 8 -23.48 12.50 12.61
CA ILE A 8 -23.43 12.08 11.22
C ILE A 8 -24.50 12.84 10.44
N PRO A 9 -24.15 13.98 9.77
CA PRO A 9 -25.10 14.65 8.90
C PRO A 9 -25.31 13.82 7.63
N PHE A 10 -26.56 13.63 7.24
CA PHE A 10 -26.94 12.94 6.00
C PHE A 10 -26.69 11.42 5.96
N ALA A 11 -26.62 10.74 7.11
CA ALA A 11 -26.60 9.28 7.15
C ALA A 11 -27.99 8.73 7.39
N ASP A 12 -28.41 7.81 6.55
CA ASP A 12 -29.47 6.86 6.81
C ASP A 12 -28.86 5.50 7.19
N GLU A 13 -29.55 4.68 7.95
CA GLU A 13 -29.02 3.39 8.46
C GLU A 13 -28.55 2.45 7.33
N GLU A 14 -28.84 2.74 6.07
CA GLU A 14 -28.56 1.87 4.91
C GLU A 14 -27.54 2.38 3.90
N GLY A 15 -26.77 3.48 4.14
CA GLY A 15 -25.73 3.52 3.18
C GLY A 15 -24.99 4.77 2.77
N LEU A 16 -25.51 5.98 2.83
CA LEU A 16 -24.77 7.13 2.31
C LEU A 16 -24.20 7.96 3.47
N LEU A 17 -22.88 7.92 3.68
CA LEU A 17 -22.25 8.61 4.79
C LEU A 17 -21.47 9.85 4.32
N LEU A 18 -22.08 11.02 4.42
CA LEU A 18 -21.38 12.29 4.22
C LEU A 18 -21.00 12.89 5.57
N THR A 19 -19.76 12.65 6.02
CA THR A 19 -19.25 13.23 7.26
C THR A 19 -18.50 14.52 7.00
N ILE A 20 -18.37 15.38 8.02
CA ILE A 20 -17.51 16.57 7.97
C ILE A 20 -16.06 16.15 7.69
N GLY A 21 -15.60 15.04 8.28
CA GLY A 21 -14.27 14.47 8.02
C GLY A 21 -14.05 14.14 6.54
N TYR A 22 -15.04 13.55 5.87
CA TYR A 22 -14.95 13.28 4.44
C TYR A 22 -14.86 14.57 3.61
N LEU A 23 -15.63 15.60 3.95
CA LEU A 23 -15.56 16.90 3.27
C LEU A 23 -14.19 17.56 3.44
N VAL A 24 -13.58 17.46 4.62
CA VAL A 24 -12.22 17.95 4.87
C VAL A 24 -11.19 17.18 4.04
N ILE A 25 -11.28 15.85 4.01
CA ILE A 25 -10.41 14.99 3.20
C ILE A 25 -10.55 15.36 1.72
N LEU A 26 -11.77 15.49 1.22
CA LEU A 26 -12.04 15.86 -0.16
C LEU A 26 -11.49 17.26 -0.49
N ALA A 27 -11.69 18.24 0.39
CA ALA A 27 -11.20 19.61 0.20
C ALA A 27 -9.67 19.70 0.18
N VAL A 28 -8.97 18.85 0.95
CA VAL A 28 -7.50 18.84 1.03
C VAL A 28 -6.88 17.96 -0.05
N PHE A 29 -7.32 16.73 -0.17
CA PHE A 29 -6.63 15.73 -1.00
C PHE A 29 -7.09 15.70 -2.47
N LEU A 30 -8.31 16.13 -2.79
CA LEU A 30 -8.75 16.19 -4.18
C LEU A 30 -7.94 17.20 -5.02
N PRO A 31 -7.67 18.45 -4.55
CA PRO A 31 -6.76 19.33 -5.27
C PRO A 31 -5.35 18.74 -5.43
N MET A 32 -4.82 18.06 -4.40
CA MET A 32 -3.51 17.41 -4.47
C MET A 32 -3.47 16.27 -5.49
N ALA A 33 -4.58 15.54 -5.69
CA ALA A 33 -4.70 14.49 -6.69
C ALA A 33 -4.70 15.03 -8.13
N LEU A 34 -4.99 16.32 -8.31
CA LEU A 34 -4.94 17.01 -9.61
C LEU A 34 -3.55 17.60 -9.92
N MET A 35 -2.64 17.65 -8.94
CA MET A 35 -1.26 18.12 -9.12
C MET A 35 -0.46 17.20 -10.04
N ASP A 36 0.70 17.68 -10.48
CA ASP A 36 1.68 16.85 -11.16
C ASP A 36 2.50 16.02 -10.15
N LEU A 37 3.14 14.94 -10.63
CA LEU A 37 3.92 14.04 -9.77
C LEU A 37 5.03 14.78 -9.03
N LYS A 38 5.69 15.72 -9.69
CA LYS A 38 6.78 16.50 -9.10
C LYS A 38 6.29 17.41 -7.97
N GLU A 39 5.13 18.03 -8.11
CA GLU A 39 4.51 18.85 -7.07
C GLU A 39 4.04 17.97 -5.90
N ASN A 40 3.46 16.81 -6.21
CA ASN A 40 3.02 15.85 -5.21
C ASN A 40 4.21 15.26 -4.41
N ALA A 41 5.38 15.08 -5.04
CA ALA A 41 6.58 14.56 -4.40
C ALA A 41 7.01 15.39 -3.17
N ALA A 42 6.85 16.70 -3.19
CA ALA A 42 7.16 17.56 -2.04
C ALA A 42 6.28 17.21 -0.82
N TRP A 43 5.00 16.94 -1.04
CA TRP A 43 4.07 16.50 0.01
C TRP A 43 4.40 15.10 0.52
N GLN A 44 4.90 14.21 -0.35
CA GLN A 44 5.34 12.88 0.06
C GLN A 44 6.57 12.96 0.98
N VAL A 45 7.47 13.92 0.79
CA VAL A 45 8.58 14.16 1.72
C VAL A 45 8.06 14.61 3.09
N VAL A 46 7.08 15.51 3.14
CA VAL A 46 6.42 15.89 4.40
C VAL A 46 5.77 14.67 5.05
N GLY A 47 5.02 13.88 4.27
CA GLY A 47 4.42 12.63 4.75
C GLY A 47 5.47 11.66 5.33
N PHE A 48 6.59 11.49 4.66
CA PHE A 48 7.69 10.65 5.15
C PHE A 48 8.26 11.13 6.49
N LEU A 49 8.45 12.43 6.67
CA LEU A 49 8.89 12.97 7.96
C LEU A 49 7.84 12.73 9.06
N VAL A 50 6.57 12.95 8.76
CA VAL A 50 5.47 12.64 9.69
C VAL A 50 5.44 11.14 10.00
N LEU A 51 5.64 10.26 9.01
CA LEU A 51 5.73 8.81 9.20
C LEU A 51 6.81 8.45 10.23
N ILE A 52 8.00 8.99 10.10
CA ILE A 52 9.11 8.73 11.03
C ILE A 52 8.74 9.17 12.44
N VAL A 53 8.25 10.42 12.58
CA VAL A 53 7.90 10.98 13.91
C VAL A 53 6.78 10.17 14.57
N THR A 54 5.70 9.88 13.83
CA THR A 54 4.58 9.11 14.38
C THR A 54 4.95 7.67 14.69
N SER A 55 5.80 7.04 13.88
CA SER A 55 6.31 5.69 14.13
C SER A 55 7.17 5.63 15.40
N LEU A 56 8.06 6.60 15.62
CA LEU A 56 8.83 6.69 16.85
C LEU A 56 7.93 6.91 18.07
N GLN A 57 6.89 7.73 17.90
CA GLN A 57 5.91 7.94 18.96
C GLN A 57 5.09 6.68 19.27
N PHE A 58 4.70 5.90 18.27
CA PHE A 58 4.05 4.60 18.48
C PHE A 58 4.94 3.65 19.27
N VAL A 59 6.22 3.53 18.89
CA VAL A 59 7.19 2.70 19.62
C VAL A 59 7.29 3.16 21.09
N TYR A 60 7.37 4.46 21.32
CA TYR A 60 7.40 5.01 22.67
C TYR A 60 6.12 4.68 23.47
N CYS A 61 4.94 4.89 22.86
CA CYS A 61 3.66 4.60 23.52
C CYS A 61 3.51 3.11 23.83
N PHE A 62 3.87 2.22 22.91
CA PHE A 62 3.84 0.77 23.16
C PHE A 62 4.79 0.36 24.29
N ALA A 63 5.99 0.95 24.34
CA ALA A 63 6.94 0.67 25.41
C ALA A 63 6.46 1.21 26.77
N ALA A 64 5.78 2.37 26.77
CA ALA A 64 5.25 2.99 27.99
C ALA A 64 4.03 2.24 28.55
N GLU A 65 3.17 1.69 27.69
CA GLU A 65 2.01 0.90 28.09
C GLU A 65 2.40 -0.47 28.66
N GLY A 66 3.55 -0.99 28.22
CA GLY A 66 4.10 -2.28 28.64
C GLY A 66 4.02 -3.33 27.56
N LEU A 67 5.09 -4.09 27.43
CA LEU A 67 5.21 -5.16 26.43
C LEU A 67 4.91 -6.51 27.08
N HIS A 68 3.89 -7.19 26.59
CA HIS A 68 3.43 -8.49 27.09
C HIS A 68 3.63 -9.56 26.04
N PRO A 69 4.77 -10.28 26.03
CA PRO A 69 5.06 -11.32 25.02
C PRO A 69 3.99 -12.42 24.90
N GLN A 70 3.21 -12.64 25.99
CA GLN A 70 2.11 -13.60 26.00
C GLN A 70 0.95 -13.25 25.06
N TYR A 71 0.83 -11.98 24.62
CA TYR A 71 -0.18 -11.56 23.66
C TYR A 71 0.24 -11.88 22.21
N LEU A 72 1.54 -12.10 21.98
CA LEU A 72 2.05 -12.42 20.66
C LEU A 72 1.78 -13.89 20.34
N SER A 73 0.78 -14.16 19.51
CA SER A 73 0.54 -15.49 18.98
C SER A 73 1.48 -15.76 17.80
N LEU A 74 2.24 -16.87 17.87
CA LEU A 74 3.09 -17.28 16.74
C LEU A 74 2.29 -17.84 15.56
N TRP A 75 1.06 -18.29 15.81
CA TRP A 75 0.15 -18.83 14.81
C TRP A 75 -1.21 -18.16 14.95
N GLY A 76 -1.61 -17.45 13.88
CA GLY A 76 -2.95 -16.89 13.81
C GLY A 76 -4.00 -17.94 13.43
N THR A 77 -5.25 -17.61 13.69
CA THR A 77 -6.40 -18.44 13.31
C THR A 77 -6.94 -18.08 11.91
N SER A 78 -6.59 -16.91 11.39
CA SER A 78 -7.05 -16.38 10.09
C SER A 78 -5.84 -15.86 9.29
N TRP A 79 -5.58 -16.46 8.13
CA TRP A 79 -4.46 -16.12 7.24
C TRP A 79 -4.93 -15.45 5.94
N ASP A 80 -6.22 -15.48 5.68
CA ASP A 80 -6.88 -15.00 4.49
C ASP A 80 -6.64 -13.49 4.27
N THR A 81 -6.93 -12.69 5.28
CA THR A 81 -6.75 -11.22 5.22
C THR A 81 -5.27 -10.83 5.15
N LEU A 82 -4.38 -11.59 5.81
CA LEU A 82 -2.95 -11.30 5.86
C LEU A 82 -2.33 -11.24 4.46
N PHE A 83 -2.59 -12.24 3.61
CA PHE A 83 -2.01 -12.28 2.28
C PHE A 83 -2.45 -11.10 1.41
N GLY A 84 -3.74 -10.75 1.43
CA GLY A 84 -4.27 -9.61 0.67
C GLY A 84 -3.63 -8.29 1.09
N VAL A 85 -3.53 -8.05 2.39
CA VAL A 85 -2.93 -6.83 2.96
C VAL A 85 -1.43 -6.75 2.67
N VAL A 86 -0.67 -7.84 2.84
CA VAL A 86 0.77 -7.86 2.56
C VAL A 86 1.03 -7.62 1.08
N LEU A 87 0.33 -8.31 0.18
CA LEU A 87 0.50 -8.13 -1.26
C LEU A 87 0.17 -6.70 -1.69
N PHE A 88 -0.88 -6.11 -1.13
CA PHE A 88 -1.26 -4.72 -1.41
C PHE A 88 -0.18 -3.73 -0.94
N ASN A 89 0.33 -3.89 0.27
CA ASN A 89 1.33 -2.96 0.83
C ASN A 89 2.69 -3.04 0.13
N PHE A 90 3.07 -4.18 -0.42
CA PHE A 90 4.32 -4.35 -1.17
C PHE A 90 4.17 -4.19 -2.69
N ALA A 91 3.07 -3.64 -3.18
CA ALA A 91 2.83 -3.35 -4.58
C ALA A 91 3.63 -2.13 -5.12
N VAL A 92 4.83 -1.89 -4.60
CA VAL A 92 5.70 -0.77 -5.00
C VAL A 92 6.00 -0.75 -6.50
N VAL A 93 5.93 -1.90 -7.15
CA VAL A 93 6.22 -2.04 -8.59
C VAL A 93 5.33 -1.17 -9.48
N ILE A 94 4.11 -0.85 -9.05
CA ILE A 94 3.20 0.03 -9.81
C ILE A 94 3.66 1.49 -9.84
N ALA A 95 4.43 1.92 -8.84
CA ALA A 95 4.98 3.28 -8.77
C ALA A 95 6.34 3.40 -9.49
N VAL A 96 7.06 2.29 -9.68
CA VAL A 96 8.41 2.28 -10.25
C VAL A 96 8.48 2.91 -11.64
N PRO A 97 7.60 2.61 -12.63
CA PRO A 97 7.69 3.19 -13.96
C PRO A 97 7.60 4.73 -13.96
N ALA A 98 6.64 5.29 -13.24
CA ALA A 98 6.46 6.73 -13.14
C ALA A 98 7.65 7.39 -12.43
N TRP A 99 8.16 6.78 -11.36
CA TRP A 99 9.33 7.25 -10.64
C TRP A 99 10.61 7.17 -11.51
N LEU A 100 10.79 6.13 -12.30
CA LEU A 100 11.93 5.99 -13.23
C LEU A 100 11.96 7.10 -14.27
N TYR A 101 10.79 7.57 -14.69
CA TYR A 101 10.69 8.67 -15.66
C TYR A 101 11.11 10.02 -15.06
N GLU A 102 10.86 10.24 -13.77
CA GLU A 102 11.12 11.53 -13.09
C GLU A 102 12.46 11.56 -12.32
N LYS A 103 13.11 10.41 -12.11
CA LYS A 103 14.36 10.35 -11.34
C LYS A 103 15.50 11.07 -12.05
N GLU A 104 16.44 11.60 -11.27
CA GLU A 104 17.70 12.12 -11.78
C GLU A 104 18.62 10.99 -12.30
N GLU A 105 19.45 11.29 -13.29
CA GLU A 105 20.29 10.29 -13.98
C GLU A 105 21.26 9.55 -13.03
N HIS A 106 21.79 10.24 -12.02
CA HIS A 106 22.77 9.69 -11.10
C HIS A 106 22.19 8.78 -10.01
N VAL A 107 20.86 8.64 -9.93
CA VAL A 107 20.21 7.82 -8.90
C VAL A 107 20.30 6.34 -9.23
N ASP A 108 20.94 5.56 -8.33
CA ASP A 108 21.04 4.10 -8.46
C ASP A 108 19.72 3.42 -8.05
N VAL A 109 19.01 2.94 -9.08
CA VAL A 109 17.67 2.38 -8.96
C VAL A 109 17.60 1.17 -8.01
N PRO A 110 18.49 0.15 -8.15
CA PRO A 110 18.45 -1.02 -7.27
C PRO A 110 18.67 -0.67 -5.80
N THR A 111 19.60 0.20 -5.50
CA THR A 111 19.89 0.61 -4.12
C THR A 111 18.70 1.31 -3.48
N ILE A 112 18.03 2.20 -4.23
CA ILE A 112 16.86 2.92 -3.70
C ILE A 112 15.67 1.96 -3.48
N ILE A 113 15.35 1.11 -4.46
CA ILE A 113 14.21 0.18 -4.34
C ILE A 113 14.46 -0.83 -3.22
N ASN A 114 15.63 -1.44 -3.15
CA ASN A 114 15.95 -2.41 -2.11
C ASN A 114 16.01 -1.75 -0.73
N GLY A 115 16.66 -0.60 -0.63
CA GLY A 115 16.77 0.15 0.62
C GLY A 115 15.40 0.55 1.17
N SER A 116 14.54 1.13 0.33
CA SER A 116 13.19 1.52 0.75
C SER A 116 12.31 0.32 1.12
N SER A 117 12.40 -0.79 0.38
CA SER A 117 11.66 -2.01 0.66
C SER A 117 12.07 -2.65 1.99
N ILE A 118 13.39 -2.75 2.25
CA ILE A 118 13.92 -3.27 3.51
C ILE A 118 13.53 -2.36 4.67
N PHE A 119 13.68 -1.04 4.51
CA PHE A 119 13.28 -0.07 5.52
C PHE A 119 11.80 -0.18 5.88
N SER A 120 10.93 -0.26 4.87
CA SER A 120 9.48 -0.42 5.07
C SER A 120 9.15 -1.75 5.76
N ALA A 121 9.78 -2.87 5.34
CA ALA A 121 9.58 -4.16 5.99
C ALA A 121 10.00 -4.13 7.46
N CYS A 122 11.16 -3.55 7.78
CA CYS A 122 11.62 -3.41 9.16
C CYS A 122 10.64 -2.56 10.00
N LEU A 123 10.12 -1.48 9.43
CA LEU A 123 9.17 -0.61 10.11
C LEU A 123 7.84 -1.34 10.38
N TYR A 124 7.31 -2.07 9.40
CA TYR A 124 6.10 -2.88 9.58
C TYR A 124 6.27 -3.97 10.64
N ILE A 125 7.40 -4.68 10.62
CA ILE A 125 7.70 -5.72 11.62
C ILE A 125 7.80 -5.08 13.01
N LEU A 126 8.53 -3.98 13.13
CA LEU A 126 8.73 -3.30 14.42
C LEU A 126 7.39 -2.87 15.03
N ILE A 127 6.58 -2.11 14.27
CA ILE A 127 5.29 -1.59 14.76
C ILE A 127 4.30 -2.73 14.98
N GLY A 128 4.25 -3.70 14.05
CA GLY A 128 3.33 -4.84 14.17
C GLY A 128 3.62 -5.71 15.38
N VAL A 129 4.88 -6.06 15.63
CA VAL A 129 5.27 -6.88 16.79
C VAL A 129 5.05 -6.14 18.10
N LEU A 130 5.48 -4.88 18.20
CA LEU A 130 5.29 -4.08 19.43
C LEU A 130 3.81 -3.83 19.71
N GLY A 131 3.02 -3.51 18.68
CA GLY A 131 1.57 -3.35 18.80
C GLY A 131 0.89 -4.63 19.27
N ALA A 132 1.22 -5.79 18.68
CA ALA A 132 0.67 -7.07 19.09
C ALA A 132 1.06 -7.47 20.52
N MET A 133 2.25 -7.07 21.00
CA MET A 133 2.68 -7.31 22.38
C MET A 133 2.01 -6.37 23.39
N THR A 134 1.46 -5.25 22.96
CA THR A 134 0.84 -4.25 23.83
C THR A 134 -0.69 -4.43 23.92
N MET A 135 -1.31 -4.85 22.82
CA MET A 135 -2.77 -4.90 22.69
C MET A 135 -3.29 -6.33 22.80
N PRO A 136 -4.02 -6.71 23.87
CA PRO A 136 -4.52 -8.08 24.03
C PRO A 136 -5.61 -8.46 23.02
N ASN A 137 -6.41 -7.49 22.56
CA ASN A 137 -7.52 -7.66 21.64
C ASN A 137 -7.40 -6.59 20.54
N VAL A 138 -6.54 -6.85 19.57
CA VAL A 138 -6.43 -5.97 18.39
C VAL A 138 -7.61 -6.25 17.46
N SER A 139 -8.32 -5.18 17.05
CA SER A 139 -9.29 -5.31 15.96
C SER A 139 -8.54 -5.65 14.65
N ASP A 140 -9.27 -6.05 13.62
CA ASP A 140 -8.70 -6.31 12.28
C ASP A 140 -7.87 -5.13 11.74
N ASN A 141 -8.12 -3.94 12.28
CA ASN A 141 -7.37 -2.72 12.00
C ASN A 141 -6.74 -2.17 13.28
N MET A 142 -5.44 -2.37 13.46
CA MET A 142 -4.68 -1.89 14.62
C MET A 142 -4.79 -0.36 14.79
N LEU A 143 -4.85 0.39 13.70
CA LEU A 143 -4.98 1.85 13.73
C LEU A 143 -6.31 2.28 14.37
N GLU A 144 -7.40 1.58 14.08
CA GLU A 144 -8.70 1.82 14.70
C GLU A 144 -8.65 1.56 16.21
N SER A 145 -8.02 0.47 16.63
CA SER A 145 -7.79 0.20 18.06
C SER A 145 -7.02 1.32 18.75
N MET A 146 -5.99 1.89 18.10
CA MET A 146 -5.24 3.03 18.63
C MET A 146 -6.06 4.32 18.66
N MET A 147 -6.94 4.53 17.70
CA MET A 147 -7.81 5.72 17.61
C MET A 147 -9.00 5.67 18.57
N SER A 148 -9.37 4.51 19.08
CA SER A 148 -10.50 4.33 20.02
C SER A 148 -10.33 5.06 21.36
N GLY A 149 -9.11 5.51 21.67
CA GLY A 149 -8.78 6.13 22.96
C GLY A 149 -8.49 5.14 24.09
N ALA A 150 -8.63 3.85 23.87
CA ALA A 150 -8.37 2.81 24.88
C ALA A 150 -6.91 2.83 25.39
N PHE A 151 -5.96 3.33 24.61
CA PHE A 151 -4.54 3.46 24.92
C PHE A 151 -4.11 4.90 25.24
N GLY A 152 -5.05 5.74 25.68
CA GLY A 152 -4.82 7.12 26.10
C GLY A 152 -4.83 8.15 24.98
N ASN A 153 -5.00 9.42 25.36
CA ASN A 153 -5.17 10.52 24.41
C ASN A 153 -3.97 10.73 23.49
N THR A 154 -2.75 10.49 23.97
CA THR A 154 -1.53 10.65 23.16
C THR A 154 -1.53 9.68 21.99
N MET A 155 -1.83 8.39 22.24
CA MET A 155 -1.92 7.38 21.20
C MET A 155 -3.00 7.74 20.19
N GLN A 156 -4.18 8.14 20.66
CA GLN A 156 -5.31 8.54 19.81
C GLN A 156 -4.95 9.72 18.89
N ILE A 157 -4.31 10.77 19.43
CA ILE A 157 -3.90 11.94 18.64
C ILE A 157 -2.86 11.55 17.59
N VAL A 158 -1.84 10.79 17.98
CA VAL A 158 -0.78 10.35 17.04
C VAL A 158 -1.33 9.44 15.97
N ALA A 159 -2.22 8.51 16.31
CA ALA A 159 -2.89 7.63 15.35
C ALA A 159 -3.77 8.43 14.37
N SER A 160 -4.46 9.47 14.85
CA SER A 160 -5.26 10.36 14.00
C SER A 160 -4.38 11.19 13.05
N ILE A 161 -3.23 11.69 13.52
CA ILE A 161 -2.23 12.39 12.68
C ILE A 161 -1.69 11.43 11.63
N PHE A 162 -1.32 10.21 12.02
CA PHE A 162 -0.85 9.18 11.09
C PHE A 162 -1.92 8.88 10.03
N ALA A 163 -3.16 8.65 10.41
CA ALA A 163 -4.26 8.37 9.47
C ALA A 163 -4.43 9.52 8.48
N PHE A 164 -4.47 10.75 8.95
CA PHE A 164 -4.69 11.91 8.09
C PHE A 164 -3.52 12.14 7.12
N PHE A 165 -2.27 12.16 7.63
CA PHE A 165 -1.12 12.49 6.79
C PHE A 165 -0.63 11.29 5.98
N ILE A 166 -0.50 10.11 6.55
CA ILE A 166 0.13 8.99 5.84
C ILE A 166 -0.86 8.32 4.89
N ILE A 167 -2.04 7.96 5.39
CA ILE A 167 -3.08 7.36 4.54
C ILE A 167 -3.66 8.42 3.61
N GLY A 168 -3.93 9.62 4.13
CA GLY A 168 -4.47 10.72 3.35
C GLY A 168 -3.59 11.12 2.17
N LEU A 169 -2.27 11.30 2.36
CA LEU A 169 -1.34 11.64 1.29
C LEU A 169 -1.11 10.51 0.28
N GLY A 170 -1.35 9.26 0.66
CA GLY A 170 -1.31 8.12 -0.26
C GLY A 170 -2.35 8.23 -1.37
N THR A 171 -3.56 8.71 -1.06
CA THR A 171 -4.67 8.82 -2.03
C THR A 171 -4.33 9.71 -3.22
N PRO A 172 -3.88 10.98 -3.07
CA PRO A 172 -3.46 11.81 -4.20
C PRO A 172 -2.27 11.23 -4.96
N LEU A 173 -1.31 10.59 -4.29
CA LEU A 173 -0.19 9.95 -4.98
C LEU A 173 -0.65 8.86 -5.94
N PHE A 174 -1.49 7.93 -5.48
CA PHE A 174 -2.02 6.86 -6.34
C PHE A 174 -2.90 7.40 -7.46
N SER A 175 -3.66 8.46 -7.22
CA SER A 175 -4.45 9.14 -8.26
C SER A 175 -3.56 9.74 -9.35
N VAL A 176 -2.48 10.45 -8.97
CA VAL A 176 -1.50 11.02 -9.91
C VAL A 176 -0.81 9.93 -10.72
N LEU A 177 -0.34 8.85 -10.07
CA LEU A 177 0.31 7.71 -10.73
C LEU A 177 -0.64 7.02 -11.73
N SER A 178 -1.88 6.76 -11.32
CA SER A 178 -2.90 6.14 -12.18
C SER A 178 -3.22 7.01 -13.38
N ARG A 179 -3.38 8.32 -13.19
CA ARG A 179 -3.58 9.28 -14.27
C ARG A 179 -2.41 9.29 -15.24
N GLN A 180 -1.17 9.35 -14.75
CA GLN A 180 0.02 9.34 -15.61
C GLN A 180 0.13 8.05 -16.41
N ASN A 181 -0.15 6.90 -15.81
CA ASN A 181 -0.15 5.62 -16.53
C ASN A 181 -1.21 5.57 -17.62
N LEU A 182 -2.44 6.05 -17.36
CA LEU A 182 -3.53 6.09 -18.34
C LEU A 182 -3.27 7.06 -19.50
N VAL A 183 -2.80 8.25 -19.20
CA VAL A 183 -2.52 9.29 -20.20
C VAL A 183 -1.23 9.01 -20.93
N GLY A 184 -0.17 8.63 -20.22
CA GLY A 184 1.15 8.34 -20.78
C GLY A 184 1.17 7.11 -21.72
N SER A 185 0.30 6.13 -21.46
CA SER A 185 0.10 4.99 -22.37
C SER A 185 -0.73 5.30 -23.62
N GLY A 186 -1.29 6.52 -23.73
CA GLY A 186 -2.17 6.90 -24.82
C GLY A 186 -3.58 6.29 -24.78
N LEU A 187 -3.93 5.59 -23.71
CA LEU A 187 -5.25 4.95 -23.55
C LEU A 187 -6.37 5.99 -23.33
N CYS A 188 -6.05 7.10 -22.66
CA CYS A 188 -7.02 8.12 -22.28
C CYS A 188 -6.51 9.53 -22.57
N SER A 189 -7.44 10.44 -22.88
CA SER A 189 -7.15 11.87 -22.87
C SER A 189 -6.93 12.36 -21.42
N HIS A 190 -6.33 13.53 -21.25
CA HIS A 190 -6.07 14.12 -19.92
C HIS A 190 -7.35 14.29 -19.08
N PHE A 191 -8.46 14.68 -19.72
CA PHE A 191 -9.77 14.79 -19.08
C PHE A 191 -10.30 13.44 -18.61
N GLN A 192 -10.23 12.42 -19.47
CA GLN A 192 -10.64 11.05 -19.11
C GLN A 192 -9.76 10.46 -18.01
N GLY A 193 -8.45 10.71 -18.05
CA GLY A 193 -7.53 10.34 -16.99
C GLY A 193 -7.89 10.95 -15.64
N ASN A 194 -8.23 12.24 -15.59
CA ASN A 194 -8.72 12.88 -14.37
C ASN A 194 -10.04 12.29 -13.89
N LEU A 195 -10.97 12.02 -14.80
CA LEU A 195 -12.27 11.44 -14.44
C LEU A 195 -12.10 10.05 -13.81
N LEU A 196 -11.29 9.19 -14.43
CA LEU A 196 -11.13 7.79 -14.01
C LEU A 196 -10.19 7.63 -12.81
N ALA A 197 -9.08 8.37 -12.76
CA ALA A 197 -8.06 8.19 -11.75
C ALA A 197 -8.21 9.12 -10.53
N VAL A 198 -8.97 10.22 -10.66
CA VAL A 198 -9.16 11.18 -9.56
C VAL A 198 -10.61 11.19 -9.11
N TYR A 199 -11.53 11.67 -9.95
CA TYR A 199 -12.91 11.89 -9.52
C TYR A 199 -13.65 10.59 -9.19
N LEU A 200 -13.52 9.56 -10.02
CA LEU A 200 -14.23 8.30 -9.80
C LEU A 200 -13.82 7.63 -8.47
N PRO A 201 -12.53 7.47 -8.10
CA PRO A 201 -12.15 6.91 -6.81
C PRO A 201 -12.65 7.72 -5.61
N PHE A 202 -12.55 9.05 -5.66
CA PHE A 202 -13.04 9.89 -4.57
C PHE A 202 -14.54 9.79 -4.38
N PHE A 203 -15.33 9.78 -5.45
CA PHE A 203 -16.79 9.64 -5.35
C PHE A 203 -17.23 8.21 -5.04
N SER A 204 -16.52 7.19 -5.55
CA SER A 204 -16.84 5.80 -5.22
C SER A 204 -16.55 5.46 -3.75
N ALA A 205 -15.53 6.06 -3.15
CA ALA A 205 -15.23 5.88 -1.73
C ALA A 205 -16.39 6.33 -0.83
N TRP A 206 -17.09 7.38 -1.23
CA TRP A 206 -18.29 7.84 -0.53
C TRP A 206 -19.44 6.81 -0.59
N MET A 207 -19.61 6.14 -1.73
CA MET A 207 -20.68 5.15 -1.92
C MET A 207 -20.35 3.77 -1.33
N LEU A 208 -19.07 3.44 -1.16
CA LEU A 208 -18.57 2.10 -0.80
C LEU A 208 -18.13 2.00 0.67
N TYR A 209 -18.56 2.90 1.52
CA TYR A 209 -18.09 3.01 2.91
C TYR A 209 -18.06 1.69 3.69
N GLN A 210 -19.06 0.84 3.56
CA GLN A 210 -19.16 -0.41 4.33
C GLN A 210 -18.43 -1.61 3.67
N GLY A 211 -18.08 -1.53 2.42
CA GLY A 211 -17.47 -2.63 1.67
C GLY A 211 -15.96 -2.53 1.47
N VAL A 212 -15.31 -1.52 2.07
CA VAL A 212 -13.89 -1.19 1.78
C VAL A 212 -12.95 -2.34 2.13
N THR A 213 -13.14 -3.00 3.27
CA THR A 213 -12.26 -4.10 3.71
C THR A 213 -12.33 -5.29 2.75
N GLN A 214 -13.52 -5.67 2.32
CA GLN A 214 -13.70 -6.75 1.33
C GLN A 214 -13.14 -6.36 -0.04
N LEU A 215 -13.37 -5.12 -0.47
CA LEU A 215 -12.81 -4.60 -1.73
C LEU A 215 -11.28 -4.59 -1.71
N LEU A 216 -10.66 -4.18 -0.61
CA LEU A 216 -9.20 -4.20 -0.44
C LEU A 216 -8.65 -5.62 -0.40
N SER A 217 -9.31 -6.53 0.30
CA SER A 217 -8.89 -7.94 0.36
C SER A 217 -8.94 -8.58 -1.02
N TRP A 218 -10.07 -8.58 -1.70
CA TRP A 218 -10.21 -9.16 -3.03
C TRP A 218 -9.42 -8.41 -4.10
N GLY A 219 -9.43 -7.06 -4.06
CA GLY A 219 -8.65 -6.22 -4.95
C GLY A 219 -7.15 -6.45 -4.80
N GLY A 220 -6.66 -6.57 -3.56
CA GLY A 220 -5.27 -6.92 -3.25
C GLY A 220 -4.90 -8.30 -3.79
N ILE A 221 -5.73 -9.31 -3.53
CA ILE A 221 -5.43 -10.69 -3.96
C ILE A 221 -5.45 -10.79 -5.49
N ILE A 222 -6.45 -10.25 -6.19
CA ILE A 222 -6.61 -10.46 -7.63
C ILE A 222 -5.79 -9.44 -8.42
N PHE A 223 -6.10 -8.14 -8.28
CA PHE A 223 -5.50 -7.11 -9.14
C PHE A 223 -4.05 -6.82 -8.78
N THR A 224 -3.73 -6.68 -7.50
CA THR A 224 -2.36 -6.38 -7.08
C THR A 224 -1.45 -7.56 -7.39
N SER A 225 -1.87 -8.78 -7.13
CA SER A 225 -1.08 -9.96 -7.44
C SER A 225 -0.78 -10.11 -8.93
N LEU A 226 -1.79 -9.85 -9.78
CA LEU A 226 -1.60 -9.90 -11.22
C LEU A 226 -0.61 -8.83 -11.70
N VAL A 227 -0.84 -7.56 -11.29
CA VAL A 227 -0.08 -6.41 -11.81
C VAL A 227 1.28 -6.27 -11.14
N ALA A 228 1.38 -6.53 -9.83
CA ALA A 228 2.61 -6.30 -9.09
C ALA A 228 3.56 -7.50 -9.06
N PHE A 229 3.07 -8.71 -9.27
CA PHE A 229 3.88 -9.93 -9.18
C PHE A 229 3.88 -10.75 -10.48
N ILE A 230 2.73 -11.16 -10.99
CA ILE A 230 2.67 -12.07 -12.16
C ILE A 230 3.18 -11.38 -13.42
N LEU A 231 2.65 -10.23 -13.79
CA LEU A 231 3.04 -9.52 -15.02
C LEU A 231 4.52 -9.14 -15.04
N PRO A 232 5.13 -8.55 -13.99
CA PRO A 232 6.56 -8.25 -14.00
C PRO A 232 7.45 -9.49 -14.14
N LEU A 233 7.09 -10.61 -13.52
CA LEU A 233 7.83 -11.87 -13.66
C LEU A 233 7.72 -12.43 -15.08
N LEU A 234 6.54 -12.42 -15.69
CA LEU A 234 6.35 -12.85 -17.07
C LEU A 234 7.12 -11.95 -18.05
N ILE A 235 7.07 -10.63 -17.86
CA ILE A 235 7.84 -9.67 -18.68
C ILE A 235 9.34 -9.92 -18.52
N SER A 236 9.82 -10.16 -17.30
CA SER A 236 11.23 -10.44 -17.03
C SER A 236 11.69 -11.75 -17.69
N ILE A 237 10.88 -12.81 -17.64
CA ILE A 237 11.17 -14.09 -18.33
C ILE A 237 11.20 -13.87 -19.84
N HIS A 238 10.23 -13.16 -20.40
CA HIS A 238 10.18 -12.88 -21.83
C HIS A 238 11.36 -12.00 -22.29
N ALA A 239 11.73 -10.99 -21.50
CA ALA A 239 12.88 -10.15 -21.79
C ALA A 239 14.20 -10.93 -21.80
N LEU A 240 14.37 -11.93 -20.93
CA LEU A 240 15.54 -12.82 -20.96
C LEU A 240 15.59 -13.66 -22.26
N ASP A 241 14.47 -14.20 -22.69
CA ASP A 241 14.40 -14.97 -23.95
C ASP A 241 14.73 -14.10 -25.16
N THR A 242 14.13 -12.92 -25.24
CA THR A 242 14.33 -11.99 -26.37
C THR A 242 15.73 -11.39 -26.38
N SER A 243 16.36 -11.17 -25.22
CA SER A 243 17.70 -10.57 -25.12
C SER A 243 18.79 -11.47 -25.72
N ASP A 244 18.63 -12.79 -25.69
CA ASP A 244 19.57 -13.73 -26.30
C ASP A 244 19.47 -13.70 -27.84
N GLU A 245 18.29 -13.42 -28.40
CA GLU A 245 18.08 -13.31 -29.84
C GLU A 245 18.55 -11.97 -30.42
N LEU A 246 18.36 -10.86 -29.67
CA LEU A 246 18.58 -9.50 -30.14
C LEU A 246 19.95 -8.92 -29.76
N GLY A 247 20.76 -9.64 -28.95
CA GLY A 247 22.10 -9.19 -28.54
C GLY A 247 22.09 -7.95 -27.66
N TYR A 248 21.02 -7.63 -27.00
CA TYR A 248 20.95 -6.50 -26.08
C TYR A 248 21.87 -6.70 -24.86
N VAL A 249 22.60 -5.65 -24.50
CA VAL A 249 23.37 -5.62 -23.26
C VAL A 249 22.40 -5.68 -22.10
N LYS A 250 22.52 -6.70 -21.29
CA LYS A 250 21.70 -6.88 -20.09
C LYS A 250 22.06 -5.83 -19.06
N VAL A 251 21.20 -4.85 -18.87
CA VAL A 251 21.32 -3.90 -17.76
C VAL A 251 20.59 -4.50 -16.58
N TYR A 252 21.25 -5.43 -15.90
CA TYR A 252 20.83 -5.80 -14.56
C TYR A 252 21.47 -4.82 -13.58
N GLY A 253 20.70 -4.35 -12.62
CA GLY A 253 21.22 -3.55 -11.53
C GLY A 253 22.29 -4.30 -10.73
N SER A 254 22.98 -3.60 -9.84
CA SER A 254 24.08 -4.08 -9.00
C SER A 254 23.75 -5.32 -8.14
N TRP A 255 22.49 -5.68 -8.03
CA TRP A 255 22.04 -6.96 -7.49
C TRP A 255 21.89 -7.97 -8.63
N GLU A 256 23.01 -8.46 -9.06
CA GLU A 256 23.00 -9.72 -9.77
C GLU A 256 22.46 -10.78 -8.81
N LEU A 257 21.31 -11.35 -9.13
CA LEU A 257 20.96 -12.66 -8.56
C LEU A 257 22.23 -13.51 -8.66
N PRO A 258 22.65 -14.24 -7.62
CA PRO A 258 23.90 -15.01 -7.62
C PRO A 258 23.95 -16.12 -8.70
N MET A 259 23.17 -15.99 -9.71
CA MET A 259 22.95 -16.91 -10.83
C MET A 259 23.71 -16.39 -12.04
N LYS A 260 24.86 -16.98 -12.31
CA LYS A 260 25.81 -16.57 -13.35
C LYS A 260 25.36 -16.80 -14.81
N SER A 261 24.26 -17.52 -15.07
CA SER A 261 23.79 -17.79 -16.43
C SER A 261 22.33 -17.38 -16.61
N ASN A 262 21.96 -17.03 -17.86
CA ASN A 262 20.57 -16.71 -18.23
C ASN A 262 19.59 -17.84 -17.91
N ALA A 263 20.00 -19.08 -18.17
CA ALA A 263 19.20 -20.26 -17.86
C ALA A 263 18.90 -20.38 -16.36
N SER A 264 19.88 -20.10 -15.51
CA SER A 264 19.71 -20.11 -14.07
C SER A 264 18.80 -18.97 -13.59
N GLN A 265 18.94 -17.77 -14.15
CA GLN A 265 18.07 -16.62 -13.84
C GLN A 265 16.63 -16.91 -14.28
N LYS A 266 16.43 -17.45 -15.47
CA LYS A 266 15.12 -17.85 -15.99
C LYS A 266 14.45 -18.89 -15.07
N THR A 267 15.19 -19.91 -14.67
CA THR A 267 14.70 -20.92 -13.72
C THR A 267 14.31 -20.29 -12.39
N GLY A 268 15.12 -19.37 -11.86
CA GLY A 268 14.79 -18.63 -10.64
C GLY A 268 13.50 -17.81 -10.76
N LEU A 269 13.32 -17.08 -11.87
CA LEU A 269 12.10 -16.33 -12.15
C LEU A 269 10.87 -17.24 -12.31
N GLN A 270 11.02 -18.41 -12.94
CA GLN A 270 9.95 -19.40 -13.06
C GLN A 270 9.55 -19.98 -11.70
N ILE A 271 10.51 -20.24 -10.81
CA ILE A 271 10.24 -20.67 -9.43
C ILE A 271 9.48 -19.56 -8.69
N LEU A 272 9.93 -18.31 -8.77
CA LEU A 272 9.24 -17.18 -8.15
C LEU A 272 7.82 -17.00 -8.69
N LEU A 273 7.62 -17.17 -10.00
CA LEU A 273 6.30 -17.15 -10.62
C LEU A 273 5.41 -18.27 -10.08
N GLY A 274 5.94 -19.48 -9.98
CA GLY A 274 5.24 -20.62 -9.39
C GLY A 274 4.83 -20.37 -7.94
N LEU A 275 5.74 -19.82 -7.13
CA LEU A 275 5.46 -19.44 -5.75
C LEU A 275 4.42 -18.33 -5.65
N ALA A 276 4.48 -17.31 -6.51
CA ALA A 276 3.49 -16.23 -6.55
C ALA A 276 2.10 -16.78 -6.89
N ILE A 277 1.98 -17.62 -7.91
CA ILE A 277 0.70 -18.26 -8.27
C ILE A 277 0.17 -19.13 -7.13
N LEU A 278 1.02 -19.93 -6.50
CA LEU A 278 0.64 -20.77 -5.37
C LEU A 278 0.14 -19.94 -4.18
N SER A 279 0.82 -18.83 -3.86
CA SER A 279 0.42 -17.92 -2.80
C SER A 279 -0.94 -17.27 -3.08
N ILE A 280 -1.17 -16.88 -4.33
CA ILE A 280 -2.46 -16.29 -4.74
C ILE A 280 -3.60 -17.31 -4.64
N VAL A 281 -3.36 -18.54 -5.11
CA VAL A 281 -4.35 -19.62 -5.00
C VAL A 281 -4.64 -19.93 -3.54
N ALA A 282 -3.62 -19.99 -2.69
CA ALA A 282 -3.79 -20.20 -1.26
C ALA A 282 -4.58 -19.07 -0.60
N ALA A 283 -4.33 -17.80 -0.99
CA ALA A 283 -5.06 -16.65 -0.51
C ALA A 283 -6.54 -16.66 -0.95
N ILE A 284 -6.82 -17.01 -2.21
CA ILE A 284 -8.19 -17.14 -2.72
C ILE A 284 -8.94 -18.26 -1.98
N VAL A 285 -8.31 -19.42 -1.82
CA VAL A 285 -8.91 -20.55 -1.10
C VAL A 285 -9.17 -20.18 0.35
N GLY A 286 -8.21 -19.55 1.03
CA GLY A 286 -8.39 -19.06 2.40
C GLY A 286 -9.55 -18.06 2.53
N ASN A 287 -9.69 -17.14 1.57
CA ASN A 287 -10.75 -16.13 1.58
C ASN A 287 -12.15 -16.69 1.25
N ILE A 288 -12.24 -17.84 0.57
CA ILE A 288 -13.51 -18.50 0.25
C ILE A 288 -13.96 -19.46 1.37
N PHE A 289 -13.02 -20.13 2.02
CA PHE A 289 -13.33 -21.23 2.93
C PHE A 289 -12.95 -20.93 4.40
N GLY A 290 -12.28 -19.83 4.69
CA GLY A 290 -11.95 -19.34 6.03
C GLY A 290 -13.01 -18.39 6.54
#